data_e5143ab6bb4ef5410aa19ffe03ff73d4
#
_entry.id   e5143ab6bb4ef5410aa19ffe03ff73d4
#
_cell.length_a   1.000
_cell.length_b   1.000
_cell.length_c   1.000
_cell.angle_alpha   90.00
_cell.angle_beta   90.00
_cell.angle_gamma   90.00
#
_symmetry.space_group_name_H-M   'P 1'
#
loop_
_entity.id
_entity.type
_entity.pdbx_description
1 polymer ?
#
loop_
_entity_poly.entity_id
_entity_poly.type
_entity_poly.pdbx_seq_one_letter_code
_entity_poly.pdbx_strand_id
1 'polypeptide(L)'
;MKNILFLILALFCLSCSDKQQHSTDSLPRSTPEKEGVDSEGIVHFLEAIKDNKHELHSFMFMRHGKVIAEGWASPFSDSLNHALYSVTKTFTSTAVGFAVSENLLSVDDKVISFFPESLPDTISPYLEKLSVKHLLSMSVGQDPEPTFSLADTNCVRTFLAVPIVHEPGSKFHYNSYASYMLSAIVQKVSGQKLYDYLQPRLFEPLAIKNVDWMEDASGINTGGWGLSVKTEDLAKLGQLYLQKGEWNGKQLLPESWIEEATSMKIEQAPQKAKEEKTGNDWEQGYCYQIWRSTHGYRADGAYGQYIVVLPEENMVVALTSHVSNMQEILTLLWKHLIPAVQDTPLPLNAENQEKIKELTTALAIVPNGWTESPMEKTITGKIYEFPPNEFKAISTKIRFEKDTCIVNLKSEWEDQVLNLGKGFWSTSGSCFWEDDHTLIIKMMDLQGGGANDFIFKFDDDKISISSNGQTVTGKIS
;
A
#
# COMPACT_ATOMS: atom_id res chain seq x y z
N MET A 1 -34.53 17.14 80.18
CA MET A 1 -33.79 15.93 79.87
C MET A 1 -33.81 15.83 78.35
N LYS A 2 -32.63 15.83 77.79
CA LYS A 2 -32.38 16.04 76.33
C LYS A 2 -32.48 14.72 75.58
N ASN A 3 -33.33 14.63 74.58
CA ASN A 3 -33.29 13.51 73.62
C ASN A 3 -32.53 13.94 72.36
N ILE A 4 -31.40 13.28 72.14
CA ILE A 4 -30.58 13.43 70.97
C ILE A 4 -31.04 12.41 69.91
N LEU A 5 -31.60 12.95 68.81
CA LEU A 5 -31.98 12.16 67.64
C LEU A 5 -30.73 12.00 66.70
N PHE A 6 -30.24 10.79 66.58
CA PHE A 6 -29.17 10.51 65.63
C PHE A 6 -29.77 10.32 64.22
N LEU A 7 -29.45 11.24 63.31
CA LEU A 7 -29.74 11.11 61.87
C LEU A 7 -28.58 10.41 61.19
N ILE A 8 -28.78 9.18 60.73
CA ILE A 8 -27.80 8.44 59.93
C ILE A 8 -27.98 8.86 58.47
N LEU A 9 -27.03 9.65 57.97
CA LEU A 9 -26.95 10.03 56.56
C LEU A 9 -26.20 8.92 55.80
N ALA A 10 -26.93 8.08 55.07
CA ALA A 10 -26.35 7.10 54.16
C ALA A 10 -25.82 7.81 52.91
N LEU A 11 -24.54 8.02 52.83
CA LEU A 11 -23.85 8.41 51.58
C LEU A 11 -23.84 7.23 50.61
N PHE A 12 -24.70 7.28 49.62
CA PHE A 12 -24.55 6.46 48.41
C PHE A 12 -23.39 7.06 47.57
N CYS A 13 -22.20 6.49 47.70
CA CYS A 13 -21.15 6.69 46.73
C CYS A 13 -21.53 5.98 45.42
N LEU A 14 -22.12 6.72 44.49
CA LEU A 14 -22.15 6.33 43.08
C LEU A 14 -20.72 6.37 42.55
N SER A 15 -20.05 5.23 42.61
CA SER A 15 -18.81 5.02 41.91
C SER A 15 -19.16 4.91 40.43
N CYS A 16 -19.18 6.03 39.71
CA CYS A 16 -19.00 6.05 38.28
C CYS A 16 -17.57 5.57 38.04
N SER A 17 -17.40 4.31 37.75
CA SER A 17 -16.17 3.85 37.08
C SER A 17 -16.20 4.39 35.65
N ASP A 18 -15.62 5.57 35.43
CA ASP A 18 -15.14 5.95 34.12
C ASP A 18 -14.17 4.81 33.70
N LYS A 19 -14.69 3.90 32.91
CA LYS A 19 -13.81 3.09 32.06
C LYS A 19 -13.14 4.08 31.12
N GLN A 20 -11.99 4.60 31.52
CA GLN A 20 -11.02 5.14 30.59
C GLN A 20 -10.75 4.04 29.57
N GLN A 21 -11.44 4.15 28.45
CA GLN A 21 -11.19 3.34 27.29
C GLN A 21 -9.80 3.80 26.79
N HIS A 22 -8.76 3.10 27.27
CA HIS A 22 -7.45 3.19 26.63
C HIS A 22 -7.68 2.72 25.19
N SER A 23 -7.84 3.65 24.26
CA SER A 23 -7.65 3.35 22.85
C SER A 23 -6.18 3.00 22.70
N THR A 24 -5.88 1.72 22.70
CA THR A 24 -4.58 1.27 22.25
C THR A 24 -4.50 1.63 20.78
N ASP A 25 -3.50 2.42 20.38
CA ASP A 25 -3.30 2.80 18.96
C ASP A 25 -3.12 1.58 18.05
N SER A 26 -2.84 0.41 18.63
CA SER A 26 -2.61 -0.86 17.95
C SER A 26 -3.81 -1.81 18.06
N LEU A 27 -3.98 -2.65 17.04
CA LEU A 27 -4.96 -3.72 17.02
C LEU A 27 -4.68 -4.77 18.12
N PRO A 28 -5.69 -5.40 18.70
CA PRO A 28 -5.48 -6.47 19.68
C PRO A 28 -4.87 -7.72 19.01
N ARG A 29 -4.02 -8.44 19.73
CA ARG A 29 -3.36 -9.67 19.27
C ARG A 29 -4.01 -10.90 19.95
N SER A 30 -4.03 -12.02 19.22
CA SER A 30 -4.50 -13.33 19.70
C SER A 30 -3.65 -14.44 19.07
N THR A 31 -4.00 -15.69 19.34
CA THR A 31 -3.40 -16.83 18.63
C THR A 31 -4.36 -17.35 17.56
N PRO A 32 -3.84 -17.94 16.46
CA PRO A 32 -4.69 -18.49 15.41
C PRO A 32 -5.76 -19.44 15.98
N GLU A 33 -5.38 -20.37 16.83
CA GLU A 33 -6.27 -21.39 17.37
C GLU A 33 -7.38 -20.81 18.26
N LYS A 34 -7.08 -19.78 19.06
CA LYS A 34 -8.12 -19.09 19.87
C LYS A 34 -9.19 -18.47 19.01
N GLU A 35 -8.80 -18.00 17.84
CA GLU A 35 -9.71 -17.39 16.87
C GLU A 35 -10.19 -18.41 15.83
N GLY A 36 -9.98 -19.73 16.06
CA GLY A 36 -10.49 -20.80 15.20
C GLY A 36 -9.78 -20.91 13.86
N VAL A 37 -8.50 -20.57 13.78
CA VAL A 37 -7.67 -20.79 12.60
C VAL A 37 -6.64 -21.87 12.92
N ASP A 38 -6.57 -22.91 12.09
CA ASP A 38 -5.49 -23.88 12.18
C ASP A 38 -4.18 -23.20 11.74
N SER A 39 -3.25 -23.08 12.67
CA SER A 39 -1.95 -22.45 12.43
C SER A 39 -1.11 -23.18 11.37
N GLU A 40 -1.41 -24.44 11.04
CA GLU A 40 -0.77 -25.17 9.95
C GLU A 40 -0.99 -24.48 8.61
N GLY A 41 -2.17 -23.90 8.36
CA GLY A 41 -2.44 -23.12 7.16
C GLY A 41 -1.55 -21.89 7.02
N ILE A 42 -1.24 -21.20 8.14
CA ILE A 42 -0.32 -20.06 8.16
C ILE A 42 1.12 -20.53 7.90
N VAL A 43 1.55 -21.63 8.51
CA VAL A 43 2.88 -22.24 8.27
C VAL A 43 3.03 -22.55 6.78
N HIS A 44 2.08 -23.26 6.18
CA HIS A 44 2.11 -23.64 4.77
C HIS A 44 2.12 -22.42 3.83
N PHE A 45 1.37 -21.37 4.16
CA PHE A 45 1.43 -20.11 3.39
C PHE A 45 2.84 -19.50 3.42
N LEU A 46 3.43 -19.35 4.61
CA LEU A 46 4.77 -18.75 4.76
C LEU A 46 5.86 -19.61 4.11
N GLU A 47 5.78 -20.93 4.22
CA GLU A 47 6.68 -21.85 3.53
C GLU A 47 6.56 -21.72 2.01
N ALA A 48 5.33 -21.67 1.48
CA ALA A 48 5.10 -21.48 0.05
C ALA A 48 5.64 -20.13 -0.47
N ILE A 49 5.48 -19.04 0.30
CA ILE A 49 6.08 -17.75 -0.01
C ILE A 49 7.61 -17.87 -0.13
N LYS A 50 8.24 -18.54 0.84
CA LYS A 50 9.70 -18.75 0.86
C LYS A 50 10.16 -19.64 -0.30
N ASP A 51 9.51 -20.78 -0.52
CA ASP A 51 9.90 -21.78 -1.51
C ASP A 51 9.76 -21.25 -2.95
N ASN A 52 8.73 -20.44 -3.21
CA ASN A 52 8.53 -19.77 -4.50
C ASN A 52 9.34 -18.47 -4.63
N LYS A 53 10.11 -18.09 -3.60
CA LYS A 53 10.95 -16.88 -3.57
C LYS A 53 10.16 -15.60 -3.82
N HIS A 54 8.92 -15.53 -3.31
CA HIS A 54 8.13 -14.32 -3.40
C HIS A 54 8.68 -13.25 -2.46
N GLU A 55 8.88 -12.05 -2.98
CA GLU A 55 9.34 -10.90 -2.21
C GLU A 55 8.19 -10.32 -1.41
N LEU A 56 7.93 -10.90 -0.23
CA LEU A 56 6.96 -10.42 0.75
C LEU A 56 7.66 -9.44 1.70
N HIS A 57 7.15 -8.21 1.79
CA HIS A 57 7.69 -7.17 2.69
C HIS A 57 7.06 -7.24 4.07
N SER A 58 5.74 -7.41 4.13
CA SER A 58 5.03 -7.58 5.38
C SER A 58 3.69 -8.28 5.19
N PHE A 59 3.18 -8.85 6.28
CA PHE A 59 1.82 -9.37 6.32
C PHE A 59 1.21 -9.21 7.71
N MET A 60 -0.11 -9.13 7.74
CA MET A 60 -0.91 -9.15 8.95
C MET A 60 -2.21 -9.89 8.67
N PHE A 61 -2.43 -11.00 9.39
CA PHE A 61 -3.65 -11.79 9.33
C PHE A 61 -4.50 -11.52 10.55
N MET A 62 -5.76 -11.19 10.32
CA MET A 62 -6.72 -10.88 11.39
C MET A 62 -7.92 -11.78 11.31
N ARG A 63 -8.45 -12.15 12.47
CA ARG A 63 -9.75 -12.79 12.62
C ARG A 63 -10.46 -12.26 13.86
N HIS A 64 -11.79 -12.09 13.77
CA HIS A 64 -12.62 -11.53 14.85
C HIS A 64 -12.07 -10.21 15.42
N GLY A 65 -11.48 -9.36 14.56
CA GLY A 65 -10.89 -8.09 14.95
C GLY A 65 -9.55 -8.17 15.67
N LYS A 66 -8.90 -9.34 15.71
CA LYS A 66 -7.60 -9.55 16.36
C LYS A 66 -6.57 -10.04 15.37
N VAL A 67 -5.34 -9.54 15.51
CA VAL A 67 -4.20 -10.04 14.75
C VAL A 67 -3.81 -11.43 15.27
N ILE A 68 -3.76 -12.40 14.37
CA ILE A 68 -3.44 -13.80 14.68
C ILE A 68 -2.07 -14.23 14.17
N ALA A 69 -1.52 -13.52 13.19
CA ALA A 69 -0.14 -13.65 12.72
C ALA A 69 0.28 -12.35 12.01
N GLU A 70 1.53 -11.99 12.16
CA GLU A 70 2.12 -10.82 11.54
C GLU A 70 3.62 -11.00 11.33
N GLY A 71 4.20 -10.31 10.35
CA GLY A 71 5.64 -10.36 10.09
C GLY A 71 6.10 -9.31 9.11
N TRP A 72 7.37 -8.93 9.22
CA TRP A 72 8.05 -7.98 8.35
C TRP A 72 9.38 -8.56 7.89
N ALA A 73 9.61 -8.55 6.59
CA ALA A 73 10.89 -8.97 6.02
C ALA A 73 11.93 -7.86 6.21
N SER A 74 13.05 -8.16 6.89
CA SER A 74 14.16 -7.20 6.94
C SER A 74 14.59 -6.79 5.52
N PRO A 75 14.79 -5.47 5.23
CA PRO A 75 14.91 -4.33 6.15
C PRO A 75 13.60 -3.61 6.52
N PHE A 76 12.43 -4.10 6.08
CA PHE A 76 11.14 -3.54 6.48
C PHE A 76 10.84 -3.80 7.95
N SER A 77 9.98 -2.97 8.55
CA SER A 77 9.56 -3.09 9.95
C SER A 77 8.14 -2.56 10.16
N ASP A 78 7.57 -2.82 11.32
CA ASP A 78 6.25 -2.34 11.74
C ASP A 78 6.14 -0.80 11.87
N SER A 79 7.26 -0.12 11.96
CA SER A 79 7.34 1.34 12.11
C SER A 79 7.40 2.08 10.77
N LEU A 80 7.72 1.40 9.67
CA LEU A 80 7.88 2.00 8.35
C LEU A 80 6.58 2.05 7.58
N ASN A 81 6.34 3.18 6.92
CA ASN A 81 5.31 3.29 5.89
C ASN A 81 5.75 2.52 4.63
N HIS A 82 4.77 2.03 3.89
CA HIS A 82 4.98 1.38 2.60
C HIS A 82 4.10 2.03 1.54
N ALA A 83 4.62 2.24 0.34
CA ALA A 83 3.85 2.74 -0.78
C ALA A 83 2.74 1.75 -1.14
N LEU A 84 1.53 2.25 -1.24
CA LEU A 84 0.35 1.43 -1.44
C LEU A 84 -0.04 1.24 -2.89
N TYR A 85 0.59 1.99 -3.79
CA TYR A 85 0.16 2.01 -5.19
C TYR A 85 -1.36 2.18 -5.28
N SER A 86 -2.06 1.31 -5.98
CA SER A 86 -3.50 1.43 -6.21
C SER A 86 -4.40 1.08 -5.02
N VAL A 87 -3.88 0.53 -3.92
CA VAL A 87 -4.66 0.43 -2.67
C VAL A 87 -5.12 1.81 -2.20
N THR A 88 -4.38 2.87 -2.53
CA THR A 88 -4.77 4.28 -2.35
C THR A 88 -6.21 4.56 -2.79
N LYS A 89 -6.67 3.93 -3.87
CA LYS A 89 -8.01 4.11 -4.43
C LYS A 89 -9.14 3.78 -3.45
N THR A 90 -8.92 2.80 -2.59
CA THR A 90 -9.92 2.42 -1.57
C THR A 90 -10.04 3.49 -0.49
N PHE A 91 -8.94 4.14 -0.11
CA PHE A 91 -8.98 5.32 0.78
C PHE A 91 -9.73 6.50 0.12
N THR A 92 -9.51 6.70 -1.17
CA THR A 92 -10.24 7.73 -1.95
C THR A 92 -11.73 7.41 -2.03
N SER A 93 -12.12 6.16 -2.27
CA SER A 93 -13.52 5.72 -2.22
C SER A 93 -14.14 5.92 -0.84
N THR A 94 -13.39 5.65 0.22
CA THR A 94 -13.81 5.90 1.60
C THR A 94 -14.09 7.40 1.83
N ALA A 95 -13.25 8.29 1.28
CA ALA A 95 -13.49 9.74 1.35
C ALA A 95 -14.76 10.15 0.60
N VAL A 96 -15.00 9.57 -0.60
CA VAL A 96 -16.26 9.78 -1.32
C VAL A 96 -17.46 9.33 -0.48
N GLY A 97 -17.35 8.19 0.23
CA GLY A 97 -18.36 7.70 1.14
C GLY A 97 -18.70 8.67 2.25
N PHE A 98 -17.70 9.29 2.87
CA PHE A 98 -17.94 10.35 3.85
C PHE A 98 -18.62 11.56 3.20
N ALA A 99 -18.17 12.00 2.02
CA ALA A 99 -18.77 13.14 1.32
C ALA A 99 -20.24 12.89 0.93
N VAL A 100 -20.58 11.67 0.52
CA VAL A 100 -21.97 11.25 0.27
C VAL A 100 -22.78 11.29 1.57
N SER A 101 -22.26 10.74 2.66
CA SER A 101 -22.96 10.71 3.96
C SER A 101 -23.18 12.10 4.56
N GLU A 102 -22.30 13.04 4.24
CA GLU A 102 -22.39 14.45 4.63
C GLU A 102 -23.27 15.29 3.66
N ASN A 103 -23.84 14.66 2.63
CA ASN A 103 -24.63 15.32 1.58
C ASN A 103 -23.84 16.40 0.81
N LEU A 104 -22.52 16.26 0.68
CA LEU A 104 -21.68 17.16 -0.10
C LEU A 104 -21.72 16.82 -1.60
N LEU A 105 -21.98 15.57 -1.95
CA LEU A 105 -22.15 15.06 -3.31
C LEU A 105 -23.04 13.81 -3.34
N SER A 106 -23.53 13.49 -4.55
CA SER A 106 -24.17 12.23 -4.88
C SER A 106 -23.34 11.45 -5.90
N VAL A 107 -23.39 10.12 -5.85
CA VAL A 107 -22.73 9.28 -6.88
C VAL A 107 -23.32 9.50 -8.28
N ASP A 108 -24.52 10.05 -8.39
CA ASP A 108 -25.20 10.38 -9.65
C ASP A 108 -24.86 11.78 -10.18
N ASP A 109 -24.19 12.62 -9.38
CA ASP A 109 -23.80 13.96 -9.82
C ASP A 109 -22.88 13.92 -11.03
N LYS A 110 -23.08 14.86 -11.95
CA LYS A 110 -22.29 14.96 -13.18
C LYS A 110 -20.91 15.51 -12.89
N VAL A 111 -19.87 14.84 -13.38
CA VAL A 111 -18.48 15.26 -13.15
C VAL A 111 -18.22 16.69 -13.63
N ILE A 112 -18.82 17.07 -14.77
CA ILE A 112 -18.67 18.42 -15.34
C ILE A 112 -19.24 19.53 -14.44
N SER A 113 -20.22 19.22 -13.57
CA SER A 113 -20.82 20.22 -12.68
C SER A 113 -19.87 20.72 -11.58
N PHE A 114 -18.86 19.94 -11.23
CA PHE A 114 -17.89 20.34 -10.21
C PHE A 114 -16.80 21.29 -10.73
N PHE A 115 -16.54 21.27 -12.05
CA PHE A 115 -15.41 21.98 -12.66
C PHE A 115 -15.81 22.80 -13.89
N PRO A 116 -16.78 23.72 -13.78
CA PRO A 116 -17.23 24.54 -14.93
C PRO A 116 -16.10 25.37 -15.55
N GLU A 117 -15.07 25.71 -14.75
CA GLU A 117 -13.89 26.47 -15.18
C GLU A 117 -12.86 25.65 -15.97
N SER A 118 -12.95 24.32 -15.92
CA SER A 118 -11.98 23.39 -16.55
C SER A 118 -12.57 22.62 -17.73
N LEU A 119 -13.77 22.96 -18.16
CA LEU A 119 -14.44 22.26 -19.27
C LEU A 119 -13.69 22.46 -20.60
N PRO A 120 -13.67 21.44 -21.48
CA PRO A 120 -13.21 21.58 -22.85
C PRO A 120 -14.17 22.46 -23.65
N ASP A 121 -13.70 23.01 -24.77
CA ASP A 121 -14.49 23.91 -25.64
C ASP A 121 -15.75 23.23 -26.20
N THR A 122 -15.74 21.91 -26.31
CA THR A 122 -16.89 21.11 -26.77
C THR A 122 -17.15 19.98 -25.74
N ILE A 123 -18.37 19.97 -25.22
CA ILE A 123 -18.84 18.90 -24.32
C ILE A 123 -19.52 17.83 -25.16
N SER A 124 -18.93 16.62 -25.18
CA SER A 124 -19.52 15.49 -25.89
C SER A 124 -20.71 14.93 -25.11
N PRO A 125 -21.68 14.26 -25.81
CA PRO A 125 -22.82 13.62 -25.13
C PRO A 125 -22.42 12.59 -24.06
N TYR A 126 -21.27 11.96 -24.19
CA TYR A 126 -20.75 11.02 -23.17
C TYR A 126 -20.13 11.76 -21.99
N LEU A 127 -19.41 12.86 -22.22
CA LEU A 127 -18.89 13.68 -21.13
C LEU A 127 -20.02 14.29 -20.30
N GLU A 128 -21.12 14.70 -20.94
CA GLU A 128 -22.32 15.19 -20.25
C GLU A 128 -22.99 14.13 -19.38
N LYS A 129 -22.92 12.83 -19.79
CA LYS A 129 -23.45 11.71 -19.01
C LYS A 129 -22.54 11.28 -17.89
N LEU A 130 -21.25 11.57 -17.93
CA LEU A 130 -20.26 11.10 -16.96
C LEU A 130 -20.63 11.56 -15.54
N SER A 131 -20.72 10.61 -14.62
CA SER A 131 -21.06 10.87 -13.22
C SER A 131 -20.03 10.23 -12.26
N VAL A 132 -20.08 10.61 -10.98
CA VAL A 132 -19.18 10.14 -9.93
C VAL A 132 -19.13 8.60 -9.85
N LYS A 133 -20.28 7.93 -9.97
CA LYS A 133 -20.33 6.45 -9.97
C LYS A 133 -19.52 5.81 -11.09
N HIS A 134 -19.40 6.45 -12.25
CA HIS A 134 -18.60 5.93 -13.37
C HIS A 134 -17.10 6.07 -13.09
N LEU A 135 -16.67 7.11 -12.37
CA LEU A 135 -15.29 7.23 -11.86
C LEU A 135 -15.01 6.13 -10.82
N LEU A 136 -15.92 5.94 -9.86
CA LEU A 136 -15.81 4.94 -8.81
C LEU A 136 -15.71 3.51 -9.36
N SER A 137 -16.48 3.20 -10.39
CA SER A 137 -16.58 1.85 -10.96
C SER A 137 -15.64 1.56 -12.14
N MET A 138 -14.69 2.45 -12.43
CA MET A 138 -13.76 2.28 -13.57
C MET A 138 -14.48 2.08 -14.90
N SER A 139 -15.58 2.82 -15.11
CA SER A 139 -16.41 2.73 -16.31
C SER A 139 -16.62 4.06 -17.01
N VAL A 140 -15.58 4.90 -17.01
CA VAL A 140 -15.58 6.25 -17.61
C VAL A 140 -15.84 6.22 -19.12
N GLY A 141 -15.31 5.18 -19.81
CA GLY A 141 -15.42 5.05 -21.26
C GLY A 141 -14.30 5.74 -22.04
N GLN A 142 -13.25 6.26 -21.38
CA GLN A 142 -12.00 6.66 -22.01
C GLN A 142 -11.17 5.42 -22.35
N ASP A 143 -10.62 5.35 -23.55
CA ASP A 143 -9.76 4.25 -24.01
C ASP A 143 -8.83 4.80 -25.11
N PRO A 144 -7.51 4.98 -24.85
CA PRO A 144 -6.82 4.68 -23.60
C PRO A 144 -7.17 5.65 -22.45
N GLU A 145 -6.73 5.31 -21.21
CA GLU A 145 -6.83 6.25 -20.10
C GLU A 145 -5.98 7.51 -20.36
N PRO A 146 -6.37 8.69 -19.83
CA PRO A 146 -5.55 9.87 -19.94
C PRO A 146 -4.20 9.71 -19.25
N THR A 147 -3.20 10.44 -19.69
CA THR A 147 -1.90 10.58 -19.03
C THR A 147 -1.59 12.04 -18.81
N PHE A 148 -1.12 12.40 -17.62
CA PHE A 148 -0.63 13.73 -17.33
C PHE A 148 0.50 13.68 -16.28
N SER A 149 1.32 14.72 -16.28
CA SER A 149 2.40 14.87 -15.31
C SER A 149 1.86 15.47 -14.01
N LEU A 150 2.41 15.07 -12.87
CA LEU A 150 2.14 15.73 -11.59
C LEU A 150 2.64 17.18 -11.56
N ALA A 151 3.49 17.59 -12.50
CA ALA A 151 3.90 18.97 -12.71
C ALA A 151 2.85 19.82 -13.43
N ASP A 152 1.81 19.20 -14.01
CA ASP A 152 0.72 19.94 -14.66
C ASP A 152 -0.12 20.69 -13.61
N THR A 153 -0.45 21.93 -13.91
CA THR A 153 -1.23 22.79 -13.01
C THR A 153 -2.73 22.70 -13.24
N ASN A 154 -3.20 21.88 -14.20
CA ASN A 154 -4.62 21.69 -14.50
C ASN A 154 -4.91 20.27 -15.02
N CYS A 155 -4.58 19.26 -14.21
CA CYS A 155 -4.85 17.85 -14.51
C CYS A 155 -6.34 17.56 -14.71
N VAL A 156 -7.23 18.30 -14.02
CA VAL A 156 -8.69 18.19 -14.19
C VAL A 156 -9.08 18.52 -15.63
N ARG A 157 -8.59 19.64 -16.20
CA ARG A 157 -8.86 20.00 -17.60
C ARG A 157 -8.31 18.95 -18.57
N THR A 158 -7.10 18.47 -18.31
CA THR A 158 -6.47 17.40 -19.10
C THR A 158 -7.35 16.15 -19.12
N PHE A 159 -7.86 15.72 -17.98
CA PHE A 159 -8.77 14.58 -17.89
C PHE A 159 -10.07 14.81 -18.67
N LEU A 160 -10.72 15.97 -18.50
CA LEU A 160 -12.00 16.29 -19.12
C LEU A 160 -11.88 16.50 -20.65
N ALA A 161 -10.68 16.82 -21.14
CA ALA A 161 -10.42 17.01 -22.57
C ALA A 161 -10.19 15.69 -23.33
N VAL A 162 -9.84 14.61 -22.64
CA VAL A 162 -9.65 13.28 -23.28
C VAL A 162 -10.99 12.73 -23.74
N PRO A 163 -11.13 12.32 -25.03
CA PRO A 163 -12.38 11.80 -25.54
C PRO A 163 -12.90 10.58 -24.79
N ILE A 164 -14.20 10.57 -24.51
CA ILE A 164 -14.92 9.40 -24.02
C ILE A 164 -15.47 8.67 -25.24
N VAL A 165 -14.96 7.47 -25.52
CA VAL A 165 -15.26 6.70 -26.74
C VAL A 165 -16.29 5.60 -26.53
N HIS A 166 -16.53 5.19 -25.27
CA HIS A 166 -17.59 4.26 -24.88
C HIS A 166 -18.59 4.97 -23.97
N GLU A 167 -19.85 4.55 -24.00
CA GLU A 167 -20.85 5.11 -23.09
C GLU A 167 -20.45 4.89 -21.62
N PRO A 168 -20.43 5.93 -20.76
CA PRO A 168 -20.11 5.78 -19.35
C PRO A 168 -20.99 4.73 -18.68
N GLY A 169 -20.38 3.81 -17.94
CA GLY A 169 -21.05 2.67 -17.31
C GLY A 169 -21.16 1.41 -18.18
N SER A 170 -20.79 1.44 -19.46
CA SER A 170 -20.98 0.30 -20.37
C SER A 170 -19.80 -0.68 -20.44
N LYS A 171 -18.59 -0.21 -20.15
CA LYS A 171 -17.36 -1.02 -20.29
C LYS A 171 -16.41 -0.73 -19.14
N PHE A 172 -15.91 -1.79 -18.50
CA PHE A 172 -14.79 -1.67 -17.57
C PHE A 172 -13.51 -1.31 -18.32
N HIS A 173 -12.85 -0.26 -17.85
CA HIS A 173 -11.50 0.09 -18.26
C HIS A 173 -10.80 0.74 -17.07
N TYR A 174 -9.76 0.07 -16.55
CA TYR A 174 -9.04 0.57 -15.39
C TYR A 174 -8.38 1.91 -15.71
N ASN A 175 -8.68 2.92 -14.89
CA ASN A 175 -8.30 4.31 -15.14
C ASN A 175 -7.88 4.99 -13.83
N SER A 176 -6.58 5.12 -13.60
CA SER A 176 -6.04 5.71 -12.37
C SER A 176 -6.37 7.19 -12.24
N TYR A 177 -6.57 7.87 -13.35
CA TYR A 177 -6.92 9.29 -13.34
C TYR A 177 -8.41 9.53 -13.04
N ALA A 178 -9.26 8.52 -13.21
CA ALA A 178 -10.62 8.55 -12.68
C ALA A 178 -10.61 8.67 -11.14
N SER A 179 -9.67 7.99 -10.48
CA SER A 179 -9.49 8.09 -9.04
C SER A 179 -8.90 9.43 -8.60
N TYR A 180 -8.00 10.01 -9.41
CA TYR A 180 -7.55 11.38 -9.22
C TYR A 180 -8.73 12.37 -9.29
N MET A 181 -9.65 12.20 -10.25
CA MET A 181 -10.85 13.04 -10.34
C MET A 181 -11.75 12.92 -9.12
N LEU A 182 -11.86 11.74 -8.50
CA LEU A 182 -12.57 11.58 -7.23
C LEU A 182 -11.92 12.41 -6.11
N SER A 183 -10.59 12.41 -6.02
CA SER A 183 -9.85 13.26 -5.09
C SER A 183 -10.12 14.74 -5.33
N ALA A 184 -10.03 15.19 -6.59
CA ALA A 184 -10.32 16.56 -6.99
C ALA A 184 -11.77 16.98 -6.66
N ILE A 185 -12.75 16.08 -6.85
CA ILE A 185 -14.15 16.32 -6.51
C ILE A 185 -14.33 16.48 -4.98
N VAL A 186 -13.76 15.56 -4.18
CA VAL A 186 -13.84 15.68 -2.72
C VAL A 186 -13.21 16.99 -2.25
N GLN A 187 -12.04 17.36 -2.77
CA GLN A 187 -11.41 18.65 -2.46
C GLN A 187 -12.30 19.84 -2.86
N LYS A 188 -12.94 19.77 -4.02
CA LYS A 188 -13.83 20.84 -4.53
C LYS A 188 -15.04 21.05 -3.63
N VAL A 189 -15.71 19.97 -3.21
CA VAL A 189 -16.96 20.06 -2.42
C VAL A 189 -16.72 20.31 -0.95
N SER A 190 -15.59 19.85 -0.40
CA SER A 190 -15.23 20.00 1.02
C SER A 190 -14.42 21.26 1.31
N GLY A 191 -13.73 21.80 0.31
CA GLY A 191 -12.72 22.86 0.48
C GLY A 191 -11.43 22.40 1.16
N GLN A 192 -11.21 21.07 1.32
CA GLN A 192 -10.07 20.47 2.01
C GLN A 192 -9.36 19.50 1.06
N LYS A 193 -8.02 19.40 1.13
CA LYS A 193 -7.29 18.33 0.45
C LYS A 193 -7.82 16.98 0.91
N LEU A 194 -7.70 15.94 0.09
CA LEU A 194 -8.22 14.61 0.42
C LEU A 194 -7.63 14.08 1.73
N TYR A 195 -6.33 14.29 1.95
CA TYR A 195 -5.64 13.95 3.20
C TYR A 195 -6.28 14.68 4.40
N ASP A 196 -6.42 16.00 4.33
CA ASP A 196 -6.97 16.81 5.42
C ASP A 196 -8.43 16.46 5.70
N TYR A 197 -9.20 16.12 4.65
CA TYR A 197 -10.59 15.70 4.75
C TYR A 197 -10.73 14.36 5.48
N LEU A 198 -9.82 13.41 5.22
CA LEU A 198 -9.81 12.10 5.88
C LEU A 198 -9.24 12.15 7.31
N GLN A 199 -8.43 13.15 7.66
CA GLN A 199 -7.74 13.21 8.93
C GLN A 199 -8.70 13.04 10.13
N PRO A 200 -9.74 13.87 10.34
CA PRO A 200 -10.67 13.71 11.47
C PRO A 200 -11.70 12.59 11.28
N ARG A 201 -11.91 12.12 10.03
CA ARG A 201 -12.98 11.16 9.68
C ARG A 201 -12.52 9.72 9.72
N LEU A 202 -11.28 9.48 9.31
CA LEU A 202 -10.71 8.14 9.16
C LEU A 202 -9.40 7.97 9.94
N PHE A 203 -8.40 8.82 9.69
CA PHE A 203 -7.06 8.60 10.22
C PHE A 203 -7.00 8.72 11.75
N GLU A 204 -7.55 9.78 12.32
CA GLU A 204 -7.62 9.96 13.78
C GLU A 204 -8.45 8.87 14.48
N PRO A 205 -9.68 8.55 14.03
CA PRO A 205 -10.47 7.49 14.67
C PRO A 205 -9.79 6.11 14.64
N LEU A 206 -9.07 5.79 13.56
CA LEU A 206 -8.33 4.53 13.41
C LEU A 206 -6.92 4.60 14.00
N ALA A 207 -6.52 5.72 14.60
CA ALA A 207 -5.16 5.98 15.09
C ALA A 207 -4.08 5.71 14.00
N ILE A 208 -4.37 6.09 12.75
CA ILE A 208 -3.43 6.08 11.63
C ILE A 208 -2.62 7.37 11.67
N LYS A 209 -1.29 7.26 11.73
CA LYS A 209 -0.38 8.38 11.92
C LYS A 209 0.73 8.37 10.88
N ASN A 210 1.33 9.54 10.66
CA ASN A 210 2.47 9.73 9.75
C ASN A 210 2.15 9.27 8.31
N VAL A 211 0.98 9.65 7.83
CA VAL A 211 0.53 9.34 6.47
C VAL A 211 1.24 10.24 5.47
N ASP A 212 1.84 9.64 4.44
CA ASP A 212 2.39 10.38 3.30
C ASP A 212 1.48 10.20 2.10
N TRP A 213 1.12 11.30 1.42
CA TRP A 213 0.29 11.25 0.22
C TRP A 213 0.77 12.25 -0.83
N MET A 214 1.14 11.75 -1.99
CA MET A 214 1.61 12.57 -3.11
C MET A 214 0.55 13.56 -3.58
N GLU A 215 1.02 14.72 -4.04
CA GLU A 215 0.18 15.78 -4.61
C GLU A 215 0.68 16.17 -6.01
N ASP A 216 -0.22 16.72 -6.82
CA ASP A 216 0.18 17.40 -8.06
C ASP A 216 0.61 18.85 -7.79
N ALA A 217 1.02 19.56 -8.84
CA ALA A 217 1.45 20.95 -8.75
C ALA A 217 0.34 21.93 -8.32
N SER A 218 -0.93 21.54 -8.40
CA SER A 218 -2.08 22.32 -7.91
C SER A 218 -2.47 21.99 -6.46
N GLY A 219 -1.78 21.06 -5.80
CA GLY A 219 -2.04 20.67 -4.43
C GLY A 219 -3.23 19.74 -4.26
N ILE A 220 -3.52 18.91 -5.28
CA ILE A 220 -4.53 17.86 -5.23
C ILE A 220 -3.82 16.54 -4.95
N ASN A 221 -4.25 15.81 -3.90
CA ASN A 221 -3.71 14.47 -3.62
C ASN A 221 -4.08 13.51 -4.76
N THR A 222 -3.13 12.64 -5.14
CA THR A 222 -3.25 11.80 -6.35
C THR A 222 -4.34 10.74 -6.32
N GLY A 223 -5.16 10.58 -5.36
CA GLY A 223 -6.34 9.71 -5.29
C GLY A 223 -6.23 8.28 -5.82
N GLY A 224 -5.48 8.05 -6.88
CA GLY A 224 -5.29 6.76 -7.55
C GLY A 224 -4.02 6.00 -7.14
N TRP A 225 -3.07 6.68 -6.52
CA TRP A 225 -1.77 6.18 -6.06
C TRP A 225 -1.14 7.17 -5.07
N GLY A 226 0.06 6.89 -4.61
CA GLY A 226 0.90 7.85 -3.88
C GLY A 226 0.62 7.98 -2.39
N LEU A 227 -0.28 7.16 -1.83
CA LEU A 227 -0.45 7.02 -0.39
C LEU A 227 0.56 6.02 0.16
N SER A 228 1.16 6.34 1.30
CA SER A 228 2.02 5.45 2.09
C SER A 228 1.58 5.43 3.54
N VAL A 229 1.35 4.23 4.07
CA VAL A 229 0.99 3.97 5.48
C VAL A 229 1.59 2.65 5.94
N LYS A 230 1.44 2.31 7.21
CA LYS A 230 1.92 1.05 7.79
C LYS A 230 1.01 -0.12 7.43
N THR A 231 1.54 -1.33 7.51
CA THR A 231 0.76 -2.57 7.29
C THR A 231 -0.43 -2.68 8.25
N GLU A 232 -0.25 -2.30 9.51
CA GLU A 232 -1.35 -2.30 10.48
C GLU A 232 -2.48 -1.33 10.10
N ASP A 233 -2.15 -0.22 9.44
CA ASP A 233 -3.15 0.76 8.98
C ASP A 233 -3.99 0.21 7.81
N LEU A 234 -3.39 -0.64 6.96
CA LEU A 234 -4.14 -1.41 5.96
C LEU A 234 -5.13 -2.37 6.62
N ALA A 235 -4.65 -3.09 7.63
CA ALA A 235 -5.48 -4.03 8.39
C ALA A 235 -6.65 -3.32 9.11
N LYS A 236 -6.42 -2.13 9.67
CA LYS A 236 -7.47 -1.29 10.28
C LYS A 236 -8.53 -0.86 9.28
N LEU A 237 -8.14 -0.42 8.07
CA LEU A 237 -9.11 -0.09 7.03
C LEU A 237 -9.90 -1.33 6.60
N GLY A 238 -9.24 -2.48 6.40
CA GLY A 238 -9.91 -3.75 6.11
C GLY A 238 -10.92 -4.13 7.20
N GLN A 239 -10.56 -3.97 8.47
CA GLN A 239 -11.43 -4.26 9.61
C GLN A 239 -12.62 -3.31 9.66
N LEU A 240 -12.44 -2.02 9.35
CA LEU A 240 -13.56 -1.06 9.23
C LEU A 240 -14.57 -1.51 8.15
N TYR A 241 -14.07 -1.98 7.00
CA TYR A 241 -14.93 -2.51 5.93
C TYR A 241 -15.63 -3.82 6.34
N LEU A 242 -14.92 -4.72 7.00
CA LEU A 242 -15.48 -5.98 7.51
C LEU A 242 -16.59 -5.73 8.53
N GLN A 243 -16.43 -4.71 9.38
CA GLN A 243 -17.41 -4.29 10.39
C GLN A 243 -18.46 -3.31 9.83
N LYS A 244 -18.60 -3.24 8.49
CA LYS A 244 -19.62 -2.40 7.84
C LYS A 244 -19.57 -0.93 8.26
N GLY A 245 -18.36 -0.40 8.47
CA GLY A 245 -18.12 1.00 8.82
C GLY A 245 -18.18 1.32 10.31
N GLU A 246 -18.39 0.34 11.17
CA GLU A 246 -18.30 0.53 12.62
C GLU A 246 -16.85 0.41 13.11
N TRP A 247 -16.46 1.28 14.04
CA TRP A 247 -15.16 1.24 14.69
C TRP A 247 -15.28 1.62 16.16
N ASN A 248 -14.84 0.71 17.05
CA ASN A 248 -14.92 0.90 18.52
C ASN A 248 -16.33 1.30 19.01
N GLY A 249 -17.37 0.68 18.45
CA GLY A 249 -18.78 0.94 18.83
C GLY A 249 -19.34 2.24 18.24
N LYS A 250 -18.63 2.90 17.34
CA LYS A 250 -19.09 4.10 16.63
C LYS A 250 -19.20 3.85 15.13
N GLN A 251 -20.35 4.14 14.54
CA GLN A 251 -20.49 4.14 13.09
C GLN A 251 -19.73 5.33 12.51
N LEU A 252 -18.59 5.08 11.88
CA LEU A 252 -17.79 6.10 11.20
C LEU A 252 -18.31 6.35 9.79
N LEU A 253 -18.55 5.28 9.04
CA LEU A 253 -19.03 5.31 7.68
C LEU A 253 -20.34 4.51 7.60
N PRO A 254 -21.41 5.01 6.94
CA PRO A 254 -22.68 4.30 6.90
C PRO A 254 -22.54 2.87 6.35
N GLU A 255 -23.24 1.90 6.98
CA GLU A 255 -23.31 0.51 6.51
C GLU A 255 -23.76 0.46 5.05
N SER A 256 -24.77 1.27 4.68
CA SER A 256 -25.26 1.37 3.30
C SER A 256 -24.19 1.77 2.29
N TRP A 257 -23.24 2.62 2.68
CA TRP A 257 -22.10 2.93 1.80
C TRP A 257 -21.19 1.73 1.63
N ILE A 258 -20.85 1.04 2.72
CA ILE A 258 -19.98 -0.15 2.64
C ILE A 258 -20.62 -1.21 1.74
N GLU A 259 -21.91 -1.49 1.92
CA GLU A 259 -22.65 -2.45 1.08
C GLU A 259 -22.67 -2.01 -0.39
N GLU A 260 -22.93 -0.73 -0.65
CA GLU A 260 -22.88 -0.21 -2.00
C GLU A 260 -21.48 -0.27 -2.60
N ALA A 261 -20.47 0.18 -1.85
CA ALA A 261 -19.08 0.27 -2.33
C ALA A 261 -18.43 -1.10 -2.58
N THR A 262 -18.90 -2.17 -1.91
CA THR A 262 -18.36 -3.53 -2.06
C THR A 262 -19.21 -4.44 -2.95
N SER A 263 -20.40 -3.96 -3.39
CA SER A 263 -21.23 -4.67 -4.37
C SER A 263 -20.70 -4.48 -5.78
N MET A 264 -20.75 -5.54 -6.59
CA MET A 264 -20.31 -5.50 -7.99
C MET A 264 -21.09 -4.45 -8.80
N LYS A 265 -20.36 -3.56 -9.48
CA LYS A 265 -20.89 -2.50 -10.34
C LYS A 265 -20.70 -2.79 -11.82
N ILE A 266 -19.61 -3.46 -12.17
CA ILE A 266 -19.28 -3.79 -13.54
C ILE A 266 -18.42 -5.05 -13.62
N GLU A 267 -18.57 -5.83 -14.69
CA GLU A 267 -17.76 -6.99 -14.98
C GLU A 267 -16.60 -6.64 -15.92
N GLN A 268 -15.43 -7.23 -15.70
CA GLN A 268 -14.26 -7.05 -16.56
C GLN A 268 -14.37 -7.84 -17.87
N ALA A 269 -14.91 -9.04 -17.80
CA ALA A 269 -15.00 -9.96 -18.92
C ALA A 269 -16.42 -10.56 -19.04
N PRO A 270 -17.44 -9.73 -19.38
CA PRO A 270 -18.84 -10.18 -19.40
C PRO A 270 -19.11 -11.28 -20.46
N GLN A 271 -18.24 -11.39 -21.49
CA GLN A 271 -18.35 -12.41 -22.53
C GLN A 271 -17.85 -13.81 -22.11
N LYS A 272 -17.12 -13.91 -21.00
CA LYS A 272 -16.62 -15.19 -20.48
C LYS A 272 -17.65 -15.84 -19.57
N ALA A 273 -17.79 -17.18 -19.66
CA ALA A 273 -18.55 -17.95 -18.70
C ALA A 273 -17.90 -17.91 -17.30
N LYS A 274 -18.69 -18.16 -16.25
CA LYS A 274 -18.20 -18.10 -14.87
C LYS A 274 -17.03 -19.07 -14.63
N GLU A 275 -17.10 -20.24 -15.23
CA GLU A 275 -16.10 -21.30 -15.16
C GLU A 275 -14.76 -20.88 -15.77
N GLU A 276 -14.79 -20.06 -16.83
CA GLU A 276 -13.59 -19.52 -17.49
C GLU A 276 -12.90 -18.41 -16.67
N LYS A 277 -13.62 -17.81 -15.71
CA LYS A 277 -13.10 -16.80 -14.77
C LYS A 277 -12.52 -17.43 -13.51
N THR A 278 -12.67 -18.74 -13.31
CA THR A 278 -12.19 -19.43 -12.11
C THR A 278 -10.68 -19.30 -11.98
N GLY A 279 -10.22 -18.89 -10.80
CA GLY A 279 -8.80 -18.70 -10.50
C GLY A 279 -8.20 -17.39 -11.04
N ASN A 280 -9.02 -16.51 -11.64
CA ASN A 280 -8.59 -15.17 -12.00
C ASN A 280 -9.33 -14.11 -11.17
N ASP A 281 -8.67 -13.60 -10.15
CA ASP A 281 -9.24 -12.63 -9.21
C ASP A 281 -9.46 -11.24 -9.82
N TRP A 282 -8.93 -10.95 -11.02
CA TRP A 282 -9.20 -9.71 -11.77
C TRP A 282 -10.40 -9.80 -12.72
N GLU A 283 -11.10 -10.95 -12.76
CA GLU A 283 -12.29 -11.16 -13.57
C GLU A 283 -13.55 -11.44 -12.74
N GLN A 284 -13.50 -11.23 -11.41
CA GLN A 284 -14.63 -11.50 -10.51
C GLN A 284 -15.60 -10.32 -10.34
N GLY A 285 -15.35 -9.20 -11.00
CA GLY A 285 -16.13 -7.97 -10.91
C GLY A 285 -15.41 -6.82 -10.23
N TYR A 286 -15.84 -5.58 -10.50
CA TYR A 286 -15.33 -4.36 -9.89
C TYR A 286 -16.45 -3.60 -9.19
N CYS A 287 -16.12 -3.00 -8.06
CA CYS A 287 -17.01 -2.27 -7.20
C CYS A 287 -16.67 -0.76 -7.24
N TYR A 288 -16.80 -0.03 -6.14
CA TYR A 288 -16.35 1.36 -6.03
C TYR A 288 -14.90 1.42 -5.54
N GLN A 289 -13.94 1.38 -6.47
CA GLN A 289 -12.49 1.37 -6.24
C GLN A 289 -12.02 0.14 -5.42
N ILE A 290 -12.73 -0.97 -5.56
CA ILE A 290 -12.52 -2.25 -4.87
C ILE A 290 -12.75 -3.35 -5.88
N TRP A 291 -11.90 -4.37 -5.89
CA TRP A 291 -12.02 -5.57 -6.70
C TRP A 291 -12.84 -6.64 -5.97
N ARG A 292 -13.75 -7.29 -6.68
CA ARG A 292 -14.24 -8.60 -6.21
C ARG A 292 -13.14 -9.63 -6.35
N SER A 293 -13.15 -10.63 -5.49
CA SER A 293 -12.22 -11.75 -5.52
C SER A 293 -12.97 -13.07 -5.59
N THR A 294 -12.27 -14.16 -5.84
CA THR A 294 -12.82 -15.52 -5.70
C THR A 294 -13.40 -15.72 -4.29
N HIS A 295 -12.75 -15.14 -3.27
CA HIS A 295 -13.26 -15.05 -1.91
C HIS A 295 -13.32 -13.56 -1.50
N GLY A 296 -14.49 -13.09 -1.06
CA GLY A 296 -14.71 -11.75 -0.57
C GLY A 296 -14.42 -10.64 -1.59
N TYR A 297 -13.71 -9.60 -1.14
CA TYR A 297 -13.31 -8.44 -1.95
C TYR A 297 -11.98 -7.88 -1.44
N ARG A 298 -11.34 -7.06 -2.26
CA ARG A 298 -10.02 -6.52 -1.89
C ARG A 298 -9.73 -5.13 -2.44
N ALA A 299 -8.93 -4.36 -1.71
CA ALA A 299 -8.09 -3.32 -2.25
C ALA A 299 -6.83 -3.96 -2.84
N ASP A 300 -6.33 -3.41 -3.97
CA ASP A 300 -5.31 -4.03 -4.79
C ASP A 300 -4.33 -2.95 -5.29
N GLY A 301 -3.05 -3.17 -5.10
CA GLY A 301 -1.98 -2.29 -5.55
C GLY A 301 -0.90 -3.05 -6.31
N ALA A 302 -0.26 -2.37 -7.26
CA ALA A 302 0.82 -2.94 -8.06
C ALA A 302 1.84 -3.66 -7.18
N TYR A 303 2.40 -4.73 -7.69
CA TYR A 303 3.38 -5.59 -7.03
C TYR A 303 2.86 -6.35 -5.80
N GLY A 304 1.53 -6.43 -5.60
CA GLY A 304 0.93 -7.25 -4.54
C GLY A 304 0.74 -6.54 -3.20
N GLN A 305 0.35 -5.27 -3.23
CA GLN A 305 -0.18 -4.60 -2.05
C GLN A 305 -1.67 -4.98 -1.90
N TYR A 306 -2.07 -5.53 -0.75
CA TYR A 306 -3.44 -6.01 -0.57
C TYR A 306 -4.05 -5.64 0.77
N ILE A 307 -5.34 -5.29 0.73
CA ILE A 307 -6.27 -5.43 1.84
C ILE A 307 -7.34 -6.41 1.36
N VAL A 308 -7.29 -7.65 1.80
CA VAL A 308 -8.31 -8.66 1.48
C VAL A 308 -9.29 -8.73 2.63
N VAL A 309 -10.58 -8.60 2.32
CA VAL A 309 -11.66 -8.69 3.29
C VAL A 309 -12.50 -9.92 2.97
N LEU A 310 -12.62 -10.81 3.95
CA LEU A 310 -13.26 -12.11 3.86
C LEU A 310 -14.44 -12.15 4.84
N PRO A 311 -15.64 -11.68 4.42
CA PRO A 311 -16.78 -11.60 5.34
C PRO A 311 -17.28 -12.95 5.85
N GLU A 312 -17.22 -14.01 5.03
CA GLU A 312 -17.67 -15.35 5.40
C GLU A 312 -16.77 -15.96 6.48
N GLU A 313 -15.46 -15.69 6.43
CA GLU A 313 -14.47 -16.17 7.39
C GLU A 313 -14.29 -15.23 8.59
N ASN A 314 -14.91 -14.04 8.54
CA ASN A 314 -14.69 -12.94 9.50
C ASN A 314 -13.20 -12.60 9.63
N MET A 315 -12.51 -12.46 8.48
CA MET A 315 -11.08 -12.25 8.39
C MET A 315 -10.70 -11.04 7.55
N VAL A 316 -9.53 -10.48 7.87
CA VAL A 316 -8.83 -9.48 7.06
C VAL A 316 -7.38 -9.92 6.88
N VAL A 317 -6.88 -9.74 5.66
CA VAL A 317 -5.47 -9.94 5.33
C VAL A 317 -4.90 -8.64 4.78
N ALA A 318 -3.88 -8.11 5.42
CA ALA A 318 -3.09 -7.00 4.90
C ALA A 318 -1.71 -7.52 4.48
N LEU A 319 -1.27 -7.15 3.28
CA LEU A 319 -0.01 -7.60 2.69
C LEU A 319 0.67 -6.43 1.97
N THR A 320 2.00 -6.37 2.08
CA THR A 320 2.85 -5.57 1.20
C THR A 320 3.94 -6.45 0.60
N SER A 321 4.27 -6.25 -0.67
CA SER A 321 5.21 -7.09 -1.40
C SER A 321 5.77 -6.40 -2.64
N HIS A 322 6.74 -7.05 -3.29
CA HIS A 322 7.20 -6.68 -4.63
C HIS A 322 7.24 -7.92 -5.54
N VAL A 323 6.06 -8.40 -5.93
CA VAL A 323 5.91 -9.59 -6.75
C VAL A 323 5.39 -9.24 -8.15
N SER A 324 5.92 -9.91 -9.17
CA SER A 324 5.42 -9.78 -10.55
C SER A 324 4.15 -10.62 -10.77
N ASN A 325 4.07 -11.82 -10.19
CA ASN A 325 2.90 -12.69 -10.26
C ASN A 325 1.97 -12.45 -9.07
N MET A 326 1.18 -11.38 -9.15
CA MET A 326 0.27 -10.96 -8.08
C MET A 326 -0.85 -11.99 -7.80
N GLN A 327 -1.31 -12.73 -8.84
CA GLN A 327 -2.34 -13.77 -8.68
C GLN A 327 -1.86 -14.91 -7.79
N GLU A 328 -0.59 -15.25 -7.85
CA GLU A 328 -0.06 -16.37 -7.08
C GLU A 328 -0.18 -16.13 -5.56
N ILE A 329 0.06 -14.90 -5.09
CA ILE A 329 -0.13 -14.55 -3.68
C ILE A 329 -1.58 -14.81 -3.24
N LEU A 330 -2.56 -14.37 -4.04
CA LEU A 330 -3.97 -14.63 -3.75
C LEU A 330 -4.29 -16.14 -3.79
N THR A 331 -3.76 -16.85 -4.77
CA THR A 331 -3.93 -18.31 -4.89
C THR A 331 -3.37 -19.04 -3.65
N LEU A 332 -2.23 -18.62 -3.14
CA LEU A 332 -1.65 -19.17 -1.91
C LEU A 332 -2.51 -18.88 -0.68
N LEU A 333 -3.10 -17.69 -0.58
CA LEU A 333 -4.06 -17.35 0.48
C LEU A 333 -5.30 -18.28 0.40
N TRP A 334 -5.88 -18.43 -0.79
CA TRP A 334 -7.05 -19.29 -1.00
C TRP A 334 -6.76 -20.75 -0.69
N LYS A 335 -5.59 -21.23 -1.07
CA LYS A 335 -5.17 -22.61 -0.88
C LYS A 335 -4.89 -22.96 0.58
N HIS A 336 -4.29 -22.06 1.34
CA HIS A 336 -3.76 -22.38 2.66
C HIS A 336 -4.55 -21.75 3.80
N LEU A 337 -5.02 -20.51 3.65
CA LEU A 337 -5.70 -19.80 4.73
C LEU A 337 -7.20 -20.16 4.82
N ILE A 338 -7.90 -20.18 3.69
CA ILE A 338 -9.37 -20.44 3.68
C ILE A 338 -9.70 -21.80 4.30
N PRO A 339 -9.06 -22.94 3.91
CA PRO A 339 -9.36 -24.24 4.49
C PRO A 339 -8.97 -24.36 5.97
N ALA A 340 -8.09 -23.49 6.47
CA ALA A 340 -7.63 -23.50 7.86
C ALA A 340 -8.66 -22.89 8.84
N VAL A 341 -9.70 -22.21 8.32
CA VAL A 341 -10.72 -21.52 9.12
C VAL A 341 -11.75 -22.50 9.64
N GLN A 342 -12.03 -22.46 10.94
CA GLN A 342 -13.03 -23.25 11.65
C GLN A 342 -13.99 -22.34 12.43
N ASP A 343 -15.20 -22.79 12.68
CA ASP A 343 -16.23 -22.00 13.40
C ASP A 343 -15.98 -21.91 14.91
N THR A 344 -15.13 -22.75 15.44
CA THR A 344 -14.86 -22.84 16.89
C THR A 344 -13.35 -22.75 17.17
N PRO A 345 -12.96 -22.26 18.37
CA PRO A 345 -11.57 -22.30 18.79
C PRO A 345 -10.99 -23.71 18.74
N LEU A 346 -9.71 -23.78 18.42
CA LEU A 346 -8.94 -25.03 18.32
C LEU A 346 -8.00 -25.19 19.52
N PRO A 347 -7.57 -26.41 19.83
CA PRO A 347 -6.49 -26.64 20.77
C PRO A 347 -5.21 -25.92 20.31
N LEU A 348 -4.50 -25.33 21.26
CA LEU A 348 -3.22 -24.66 20.99
C LEU A 348 -2.22 -25.62 20.34
N ASN A 349 -1.66 -25.22 19.21
CA ASN A 349 -0.55 -25.91 18.56
C ASN A 349 0.75 -25.16 18.81
N ALA A 350 1.46 -25.49 19.89
CA ALA A 350 2.68 -24.79 20.26
C ALA A 350 3.82 -24.98 19.25
N GLU A 351 3.87 -26.15 18.58
CA GLU A 351 4.87 -26.43 17.55
C GLU A 351 4.69 -25.49 16.34
N ASN A 352 3.47 -25.38 15.82
CA ASN A 352 3.18 -24.47 14.72
C ASN A 352 3.37 -23.00 15.10
N GLN A 353 3.05 -22.61 16.34
CA GLN A 353 3.31 -21.23 16.79
C GLN A 353 4.82 -20.91 16.81
N GLU A 354 5.65 -21.83 17.31
CA GLU A 354 7.10 -21.62 17.25
C GLU A 354 7.59 -21.63 15.79
N LYS A 355 7.02 -22.48 14.93
CA LYS A 355 7.33 -22.50 13.50
C LYS A 355 6.97 -21.21 12.80
N ILE A 356 5.79 -20.64 13.06
CA ILE A 356 5.40 -19.31 12.54
C ILE A 356 6.41 -18.25 12.98
N LYS A 357 6.79 -18.26 14.26
CA LYS A 357 7.77 -17.31 14.78
C LYS A 357 9.15 -17.49 14.13
N GLU A 358 9.61 -18.71 13.92
CA GLU A 358 10.85 -18.99 13.17
C GLU A 358 10.76 -18.44 11.75
N LEU A 359 9.69 -18.74 11.02
CA LEU A 359 9.49 -18.29 9.65
C LEU A 359 9.39 -16.77 9.56
N THR A 360 8.67 -16.11 10.46
CA THR A 360 8.55 -14.66 10.49
C THR A 360 9.84 -13.96 10.88
N THR A 361 10.60 -14.52 11.82
CA THR A 361 11.93 -13.99 12.20
C THR A 361 12.95 -14.17 11.07
N ALA A 362 12.81 -15.22 10.27
CA ALA A 362 13.66 -15.49 9.12
C ALA A 362 13.23 -14.71 7.85
N LEU A 363 12.09 -13.99 7.89
CA LEU A 363 11.69 -13.15 6.78
C LEU A 363 12.73 -12.06 6.53
N ALA A 364 13.34 -12.11 5.36
CA ALA A 364 14.32 -11.11 4.93
C ALA A 364 14.35 -11.06 3.41
N ILE A 365 14.49 -9.86 2.88
CA ILE A 365 14.90 -9.69 1.50
C ILE A 365 16.39 -10.02 1.46
N VAL A 366 16.72 -11.21 1.00
CA VAL A 366 18.11 -11.69 1.02
C VAL A 366 18.89 -11.00 -0.11
N PRO A 367 19.89 -10.16 0.21
CA PRO A 367 20.75 -9.64 -0.82
C PRO A 367 21.64 -10.78 -1.36
N ASN A 368 22.20 -10.56 -2.55
CA ASN A 368 23.17 -11.50 -3.11
C ASN A 368 24.37 -11.63 -2.18
N GLY A 369 24.91 -12.85 -2.06
CA GLY A 369 26.05 -13.10 -1.19
C GLY A 369 27.30 -12.33 -1.63
N TRP A 370 28.18 -12.01 -0.67
CA TRP A 370 29.45 -11.33 -0.93
C TRP A 370 30.54 -12.31 -1.38
N THR A 371 31.23 -11.96 -2.47
CA THR A 371 32.51 -12.54 -2.87
C THR A 371 33.53 -11.42 -2.97
N GLU A 372 34.78 -11.65 -2.53
CA GLU A 372 35.84 -10.66 -2.66
C GLU A 372 36.29 -10.55 -4.11
N SER A 373 36.58 -9.33 -4.58
CA SER A 373 37.21 -9.07 -5.88
C SER A 373 38.63 -8.53 -5.68
N PRO A 374 39.61 -8.94 -6.54
CA PRO A 374 40.92 -8.30 -6.57
C PRO A 374 40.87 -6.79 -6.80
N MET A 375 39.78 -6.32 -7.44
CA MET A 375 39.54 -4.90 -7.74
C MET A 375 39.40 -4.05 -6.46
N GLU A 376 38.94 -4.61 -5.33
CA GLU A 376 38.82 -3.86 -4.09
C GLU A 376 40.11 -3.13 -3.69
N LYS A 377 41.26 -3.82 -3.78
CA LYS A 377 42.56 -3.24 -3.47
C LYS A 377 42.96 -2.17 -4.47
N THR A 378 42.57 -2.36 -5.73
CA THR A 378 42.95 -1.48 -6.85
C THR A 378 42.19 -0.15 -6.79
N ILE A 379 40.88 -0.17 -6.43
CA ILE A 379 39.99 1.01 -6.48
C ILE A 379 39.85 1.73 -5.14
N THR A 380 40.15 1.04 -4.03
CA THR A 380 39.99 1.63 -2.69
C THR A 380 40.71 2.97 -2.58
N GLY A 381 39.92 4.00 -2.25
CA GLY A 381 40.42 5.36 -1.99
C GLY A 381 40.65 6.20 -3.23
N LYS A 382 40.59 5.64 -4.42
CA LYS A 382 40.64 6.41 -5.68
C LYS A 382 39.41 7.27 -5.86
N ILE A 383 39.59 8.45 -6.45
CA ILE A 383 38.51 9.36 -6.80
C ILE A 383 38.31 9.26 -8.32
N TYR A 384 37.08 9.07 -8.74
CA TYR A 384 36.65 9.08 -10.14
C TYR A 384 35.82 10.34 -10.36
N GLU A 385 36.21 11.14 -11.35
CA GLU A 385 35.48 12.37 -11.74
C GLU A 385 34.64 12.10 -12.99
N PHE A 386 33.45 12.68 -13.02
CA PHE A 386 32.50 12.53 -14.10
C PHE A 386 32.33 13.83 -14.89
N PRO A 387 32.22 13.77 -16.22
CA PRO A 387 31.78 14.92 -17.00
C PRO A 387 30.30 15.23 -16.67
N PRO A 388 29.77 16.41 -17.07
CA PRO A 388 28.35 16.71 -16.93
C PRO A 388 27.47 15.57 -17.45
N ASN A 389 26.52 15.11 -16.63
CA ASN A 389 25.73 13.91 -16.90
C ASN A 389 24.32 13.99 -16.30
N GLU A 390 23.46 13.06 -16.67
CA GLU A 390 22.06 13.02 -16.23
C GLU A 390 21.90 12.69 -14.73
N PHE A 391 22.83 11.92 -14.15
CA PHE A 391 22.85 11.66 -12.70
C PHE A 391 23.31 12.86 -11.87
N LYS A 392 23.78 13.94 -12.53
CA LYS A 392 24.39 15.09 -11.86
C LYS A 392 25.55 14.71 -10.95
N ALA A 393 26.14 13.55 -11.16
CA ALA A 393 27.30 13.07 -10.43
C ALA A 393 28.54 13.87 -10.84
N ILE A 394 29.29 14.37 -9.84
CA ILE A 394 30.55 15.11 -10.01
C ILE A 394 31.74 14.16 -9.80
N SER A 395 31.73 13.42 -8.69
CA SER A 395 32.77 12.44 -8.40
C SER A 395 32.28 11.34 -7.48
N THR A 396 32.98 10.19 -7.50
CA THR A 396 32.77 9.12 -6.53
C THR A 396 34.09 8.60 -5.99
N LYS A 397 34.07 8.18 -4.71
CA LYS A 397 35.17 7.52 -4.03
C LYS A 397 34.65 6.30 -3.29
N ILE A 398 35.24 5.14 -3.56
CA ILE A 398 34.84 3.87 -2.95
C ILE A 398 35.93 3.38 -2.01
N ARG A 399 35.54 2.87 -0.85
CA ARG A 399 36.42 2.27 0.14
C ARG A 399 35.78 1.01 0.70
N PHE A 400 36.54 -0.07 0.76
CA PHE A 400 36.11 -1.34 1.34
C PHE A 400 36.69 -1.49 2.75
N GLU A 401 35.83 -1.82 3.70
CA GLU A 401 36.13 -2.21 5.06
C GLU A 401 35.75 -3.68 5.26
N LYS A 402 35.92 -4.22 6.47
CA LYS A 402 35.68 -5.65 6.74
C LYS A 402 34.29 -6.08 6.27
N ASP A 403 33.25 -5.40 6.72
CA ASP A 403 31.86 -5.81 6.50
C ASP A 403 31.06 -4.78 5.66
N THR A 404 31.70 -3.68 5.25
CA THR A 404 31.04 -2.58 4.54
C THR A 404 31.82 -2.08 3.34
N CYS A 405 31.07 -1.62 2.34
CA CYS A 405 31.55 -0.81 1.23
C CYS A 405 31.04 0.61 1.44
N ILE A 406 31.95 1.58 1.50
CA ILE A 406 31.63 2.99 1.69
C ILE A 406 31.78 3.70 0.38
N VAL A 407 30.67 4.26 -0.12
CA VAL A 407 30.63 5.06 -1.35
C VAL A 407 30.36 6.51 -0.98
N ASN A 408 31.35 7.39 -1.26
CA ASN A 408 31.16 8.83 -1.16
C ASN A 408 30.81 9.32 -2.57
N LEU A 409 29.59 9.79 -2.76
CA LEU A 409 29.11 10.37 -3.99
C LEU A 409 28.96 11.88 -3.82
N LYS A 410 29.65 12.64 -4.68
CA LYS A 410 29.47 14.09 -4.81
C LYS A 410 28.61 14.36 -6.03
N SER A 411 27.55 15.15 -5.88
CA SER A 411 26.65 15.53 -6.96
C SER A 411 26.36 17.04 -6.97
N GLU A 412 25.70 17.51 -8.04
CA GLU A 412 25.21 18.90 -8.09
C GLU A 412 24.10 19.18 -7.06
N TRP A 413 23.44 18.14 -6.55
CA TRP A 413 22.33 18.27 -5.60
C TRP A 413 22.79 18.22 -4.15
N GLU A 414 23.55 17.18 -3.80
CA GLU A 414 24.06 16.96 -2.45
C GLU A 414 25.22 15.96 -2.44
N ASP A 415 26.03 16.02 -1.38
CA ASP A 415 27.07 15.04 -1.13
C ASP A 415 26.51 13.92 -0.24
N GLN A 416 26.64 12.67 -0.68
CA GLN A 416 26.13 11.49 0.01
C GLN A 416 27.25 10.54 0.44
N VAL A 417 27.08 9.92 1.61
CA VAL A 417 27.94 8.84 2.09
C VAL A 417 27.07 7.61 2.30
N LEU A 418 27.22 6.62 1.42
CA LEU A 418 26.49 5.35 1.50
C LEU A 418 27.37 4.32 2.21
N ASN A 419 26.88 3.78 3.32
CA ASN A 419 27.52 2.69 4.06
C ASN A 419 26.77 1.39 3.72
N LEU A 420 27.24 0.66 2.72
CA LEU A 420 26.58 -0.51 2.15
C LEU A 420 27.05 -1.78 2.84
N GLY A 421 26.14 -2.70 3.17
CA GLY A 421 26.48 -4.00 3.70
C GLY A 421 27.05 -4.93 2.60
N LYS A 422 28.16 -5.62 2.89
CA LYS A 422 28.73 -6.62 2.00
C LYS A 422 27.93 -7.92 2.06
N GLY A 423 26.94 -8.08 1.15
CA GLY A 423 26.05 -9.23 1.13
C GLY A 423 24.98 -9.25 2.24
N PHE A 424 24.74 -8.13 2.90
CA PHE A 424 23.62 -7.94 3.84
C PHE A 424 23.07 -6.51 3.73
N TRP A 425 21.86 -6.28 4.23
CA TRP A 425 21.27 -4.95 4.24
C TRP A 425 21.80 -4.10 5.39
N SER A 426 22.35 -2.95 5.05
CA SER A 426 22.59 -1.84 5.98
C SER A 426 21.50 -0.78 5.81
N THR A 427 21.56 0.31 6.59
CA THR A 427 20.65 1.45 6.46
C THR A 427 20.72 2.15 5.11
N SER A 428 21.86 2.05 4.39
CA SER A 428 22.05 2.68 3.09
C SER A 428 21.82 1.73 1.90
N GLY A 429 21.83 0.41 2.15
CA GLY A 429 21.68 -0.59 1.09
C GLY A 429 22.62 -1.78 1.25
N SER A 430 22.75 -2.55 0.20
CA SER A 430 23.62 -3.73 0.11
C SER A 430 24.50 -3.64 -1.13
N CYS A 431 25.61 -4.36 -1.14
CA CYS A 431 26.44 -4.50 -2.32
C CYS A 431 27.03 -5.90 -2.46
N PHE A 432 27.34 -6.29 -3.67
CA PHE A 432 28.03 -7.56 -3.99
C PHE A 432 28.78 -7.43 -5.31
N TRP A 433 29.82 -8.26 -5.49
CA TRP A 433 30.50 -8.40 -6.76
C TRP A 433 29.78 -9.44 -7.64
N GLU A 434 29.35 -9.03 -8.84
CA GLU A 434 28.77 -9.93 -9.85
C GLU A 434 29.90 -10.71 -10.57
N ASP A 435 31.02 -10.03 -10.81
CA ASP A 435 32.29 -10.56 -11.32
C ASP A 435 33.45 -9.72 -10.78
N ASP A 436 34.70 -10.04 -11.22
CA ASP A 436 35.91 -9.35 -10.75
C ASP A 436 35.92 -7.84 -10.99
N HIS A 437 35.14 -7.34 -11.94
CA HIS A 437 35.14 -5.95 -12.40
C HIS A 437 33.77 -5.24 -12.21
N THR A 438 32.72 -5.97 -11.84
CA THR A 438 31.34 -5.45 -11.73
C THR A 438 30.84 -5.52 -10.29
N LEU A 439 30.72 -4.35 -9.65
CA LEU A 439 30.12 -4.18 -8.33
C LEU A 439 28.67 -3.74 -8.49
N ILE A 440 27.72 -4.49 -7.94
CA ILE A 440 26.32 -4.14 -7.87
C ILE A 440 26.04 -3.51 -6.51
N ILE A 441 25.45 -2.34 -6.52
CA ILE A 441 24.93 -1.66 -5.33
C ILE A 441 23.40 -1.68 -5.40
N LYS A 442 22.76 -2.28 -4.41
CA LYS A 442 21.31 -2.31 -4.26
C LYS A 442 20.88 -1.31 -3.20
N MET A 443 20.08 -0.34 -3.60
CA MET A 443 19.45 0.61 -2.68
C MET A 443 17.96 0.26 -2.58
N MET A 444 17.52 -0.17 -1.41
CA MET A 444 16.11 -0.47 -1.16
C MET A 444 15.36 0.84 -0.91
N ASP A 445 14.35 1.09 -1.72
CA ASP A 445 13.34 2.09 -1.39
C ASP A 445 12.36 1.49 -0.36
N LEU A 446 12.62 1.75 0.91
CA LEU A 446 11.80 1.22 2.01
C LEU A 446 10.37 1.78 2.02
N GLN A 447 10.11 2.86 1.30
CA GLN A 447 8.76 3.42 1.14
C GLN A 447 8.12 2.97 -0.18
N GLY A 448 8.90 2.93 -1.26
CA GLY A 448 8.43 2.56 -2.60
C GLY A 448 8.33 1.05 -2.86
N GLY A 449 8.93 0.22 -2.00
CA GLY A 449 8.82 -1.23 -2.10
C GLY A 449 9.63 -1.87 -3.23
N GLY A 450 10.65 -1.20 -3.76
CA GLY A 450 11.54 -1.76 -4.78
C GLY A 450 13.01 -1.49 -4.50
N ALA A 451 13.90 -2.29 -5.10
CA ALA A 451 15.33 -2.03 -5.08
C ALA A 451 15.77 -1.36 -6.39
N ASN A 452 16.57 -0.32 -6.27
CA ASN A 452 17.26 0.27 -7.40
C ASN A 452 18.67 -0.30 -7.45
N ASP A 453 19.04 -0.91 -8.59
CA ASP A 453 20.35 -1.43 -8.81
C ASP A 453 21.22 -0.39 -9.52
N PHE A 454 22.38 -0.11 -8.92
CA PHE A 454 23.44 0.68 -9.53
C PHE A 454 24.58 -0.25 -9.88
N ILE A 455 24.90 -0.35 -11.17
CA ILE A 455 25.93 -1.23 -11.70
C ILE A 455 27.21 -0.43 -11.90
N PHE A 456 28.24 -0.73 -11.13
CA PHE A 456 29.55 -0.09 -11.19
C PHE A 456 30.52 -1.01 -11.91
N LYS A 457 30.94 -0.66 -13.13
CA LYS A 457 31.94 -1.41 -13.89
C LYS A 457 33.28 -0.67 -13.90
N PHE A 458 34.32 -1.38 -13.57
CA PHE A 458 35.69 -0.86 -13.49
C PHE A 458 36.53 -1.39 -14.67
N ASP A 459 37.21 -0.49 -15.37
CA ASP A 459 38.08 -0.77 -16.51
C ASP A 459 39.31 0.13 -16.45
N ASP A 460 40.44 -0.40 -16.00
CA ASP A 460 41.70 0.28 -15.75
C ASP A 460 41.55 1.55 -14.91
N ASP A 461 41.58 2.74 -15.57
CA ASP A 461 41.45 4.05 -14.95
C ASP A 461 40.01 4.63 -15.00
N LYS A 462 39.04 3.83 -15.46
CA LYS A 462 37.65 4.26 -15.67
C LYS A 462 36.72 3.52 -14.77
N ILE A 463 35.59 4.20 -14.50
CA ILE A 463 34.40 3.64 -13.89
C ILE A 463 33.18 3.98 -14.74
N SER A 464 32.30 3.03 -15.00
CA SER A 464 30.96 3.34 -15.51
C SER A 464 29.91 2.97 -14.48
N ILE A 465 28.95 3.87 -14.26
CA ILE A 465 27.81 3.68 -13.36
C ILE A 465 26.55 3.66 -14.21
N SER A 466 25.79 2.57 -14.11
CA SER A 466 24.53 2.40 -14.85
C SER A 466 23.39 2.16 -13.87
N SER A 467 22.24 2.79 -14.11
CA SER A 467 20.96 2.53 -13.42
C SER A 467 19.81 2.95 -14.32
N ASN A 468 18.71 2.20 -14.33
CA ASN A 468 17.48 2.52 -15.07
C ASN A 468 17.72 2.87 -16.57
N GLY A 469 18.66 2.17 -17.22
CA GLY A 469 18.99 2.38 -18.64
C GLY A 469 19.87 3.59 -18.94
N GLN A 470 20.24 4.38 -17.95
CA GLN A 470 21.23 5.47 -18.07
C GLN A 470 22.60 5.02 -17.66
N THR A 471 23.65 5.58 -18.26
CA THR A 471 25.05 5.26 -17.94
C THR A 471 25.92 6.51 -17.96
N VAL A 472 26.77 6.65 -16.95
CA VAL A 472 27.82 7.69 -16.91
C VAL A 472 29.19 7.03 -16.76
N THR A 473 30.21 7.62 -17.40
CA THR A 473 31.59 7.14 -17.28
C THR A 473 32.49 8.23 -16.70
N GLY A 474 33.20 7.88 -15.63
CA GLY A 474 34.21 8.71 -14.97
C GLY A 474 35.59 8.15 -15.15
N LYS A 475 36.61 8.97 -14.80
CA LYS A 475 38.03 8.60 -14.82
C LYS A 475 38.69 8.95 -13.49
N ILE A 476 39.75 8.23 -13.15
CA ILE A 476 40.57 8.57 -12.00
C ILE A 476 41.15 9.96 -12.19
N SER A 477 40.98 10.82 -11.15
CA SER A 477 41.53 12.17 -11.09
C SER A 477 43.01 12.17 -10.72
#